data_aca25180af0832cb076c813b9b3e990a
#
_entry.id   aca25180af0832cb076c813b9b3e990a
#
_cell.length_a   1.000
_cell.length_b   1.000
_cell.length_c   1.000
_cell.angle_alpha   90.00
_cell.angle_beta   90.00
_cell.angle_gamma   90.00
#
_symmetry.space_group_name_H-M   'P 1'
#
loop_
_entity.id
_entity.type
_entity.pdbx_description
1 polymer ?
#
loop_
_entity_poly.entity_id
_entity_poly.type
_entity_poly.pdbx_seq_one_letter_code
_entity_poly.pdbx_strand_id
1 'polypeptide(L)'
;MRSARRRFTGAFATTLRAPGPAGYLDAGACTITHKNLSIQSLRALAALLVAFYHASAFSGTHFGDSGWATVFDGRFGIIGVAIFFAISGLLMANLIQRTDPWRFLAHRIVRIYPTFLLTASAWVSVIALLGFGKVGFHIFSLMLVPVGPRAYYLGVEWTLVFECTYYVMLFLIALVGWSRFLNRITLAWIAVIGAAPLFIGWNDNIYCSFFSIWLSPANVAFAGGLLIPWIVSKLRIPVGTGILALCILMAALPANPMIARLAAGAVATLLVLDVVQVKVPSSAMLGLPKLGDWSYALYLCHAPCIWTVYHLWPASLGVGAAWLSAVVAAIIVSAAFGMIDMRMYRHLKTAVDSASEEQRRRKVNIYAGAFVIASLVGVVVT
;
A
#
# COMPACT_ATOMS: atom_id res chain seq x y z
N MET A 1 51.89 66.44 -6.96
CA MET A 1 52.05 66.45 -8.42
C MET A 1 51.23 65.27 -8.99
N ARG A 2 50.13 65.55 -9.65
CA ARG A 2 49.72 65.15 -10.99
C ARG A 2 49.65 63.59 -11.18
N SER A 3 48.62 62.91 -11.68
CA SER A 3 47.38 63.24 -12.39
C SER A 3 46.73 61.84 -12.65
N ALA A 4 45.51 61.62 -12.37
CA ALA A 4 44.34 61.72 -13.25
C ALA A 4 44.50 61.05 -14.63
N ARG A 5 43.66 60.07 -14.88
CA ARG A 5 42.71 59.90 -16.01
C ARG A 5 42.27 58.46 -16.10
N ARG A 6 40.95 58.22 -15.94
CA ARG A 6 39.86 58.23 -16.96
C ARG A 6 40.04 57.05 -17.92
N ARG A 7 39.10 56.25 -18.06
CA ARG A 7 37.73 56.12 -18.47
C ARG A 7 37.55 55.05 -19.54
N PHE A 8 36.46 54.37 -19.43
CA PHE A 8 35.54 53.91 -20.50
C PHE A 8 36.11 52.96 -21.53
N THR A 9 35.46 51.83 -21.74
CA THR A 9 34.32 51.43 -22.57
C THR A 9 34.24 49.95 -22.45
N GLY A 10 33.20 49.29 -22.17
CA GLY A 10 31.88 49.30 -22.83
C GLY A 10 31.88 48.29 -23.95
N ALA A 11 31.30 47.13 -23.73
CA ALA A 11 30.62 46.45 -24.82
C ALA A 11 29.74 45.36 -24.24
N PHE A 12 28.47 45.59 -24.31
CA PHE A 12 27.40 44.60 -24.30
C PHE A 12 27.68 43.55 -25.37
N ALA A 13 27.82 42.28 -24.95
CA ALA A 13 27.64 41.12 -25.81
C ALA A 13 26.36 40.42 -25.37
N THR A 14 25.23 40.93 -25.87
CA THR A 14 23.95 40.21 -25.93
C THR A 14 24.10 39.06 -26.89
N THR A 15 24.42 37.88 -26.39
CA THR A 15 24.19 36.65 -27.13
C THR A 15 22.69 36.35 -27.08
N LEU A 16 22.02 36.64 -28.15
CA LEU A 16 20.71 36.16 -28.53
C LEU A 16 20.74 34.63 -28.51
N ARG A 17 20.26 34.04 -27.42
CA ARG A 17 19.92 32.63 -27.38
C ARG A 17 18.61 32.46 -28.12
N ALA A 18 18.64 31.80 -29.27
CA ALA A 18 17.47 31.41 -30.03
C ALA A 18 16.45 30.74 -29.11
N PRO A 19 15.15 31.04 -29.22
CA PRO A 19 14.12 30.31 -28.49
C PRO A 19 14.06 28.89 -29.05
N GLY A 20 14.44 27.93 -28.25
CA GLY A 20 14.10 26.53 -28.46
C GLY A 20 12.56 26.38 -28.40
N PRO A 21 11.97 25.37 -29.03
CA PRO A 21 10.53 25.24 -29.13
C PRO A 21 9.92 25.05 -27.73
N ALA A 22 9.56 26.16 -27.10
CA ALA A 22 8.70 26.23 -25.95
C ALA A 22 7.26 26.11 -26.46
N GLY A 23 6.65 25.02 -26.15
CA GLY A 23 5.22 24.87 -26.42
C GLY A 23 4.87 23.40 -26.64
N TYR A 24 4.50 22.73 -25.56
CA TYR A 24 3.54 21.62 -25.47
C TYR A 24 3.92 20.58 -24.39
N LEU A 25 4.17 20.98 -23.17
CA LEU A 25 4.25 20.03 -22.03
C LEU A 25 3.90 20.66 -20.66
N ASP A 26 2.97 21.61 -20.58
CA ASP A 26 2.60 22.20 -19.28
C ASP A 26 1.09 22.21 -18.98
N ALA A 27 0.32 21.39 -19.65
CA ALA A 27 -1.09 21.19 -19.30
C ALA A 27 -1.31 19.73 -18.92
N GLY A 28 -1.02 19.35 -17.66
CA GLY A 28 -1.40 18.03 -17.15
C GLY A 28 -0.38 17.24 -16.34
N ALA A 29 0.81 17.75 -16.09
CA ALA A 29 1.67 17.14 -15.07
C ALA A 29 1.06 17.44 -13.69
N CYS A 30 0.16 16.57 -13.24
CA CYS A 30 -0.31 16.55 -11.86
C CYS A 30 0.92 16.34 -10.97
N THR A 31 1.56 17.43 -10.56
CA THR A 31 2.66 17.42 -9.61
C THR A 31 2.09 17.03 -8.25
N ILE A 32 2.10 15.73 -7.93
CA ILE A 32 1.78 15.19 -6.61
C ILE A 32 2.93 15.58 -5.64
N THR A 33 3.33 16.85 -5.62
CA THR A 33 4.34 17.39 -4.70
C THR A 33 3.70 17.89 -3.40
N HIS A 34 2.42 18.20 -3.40
CA HIS A 34 1.63 18.44 -2.19
C HIS A 34 0.95 17.16 -1.74
N LYS A 35 0.96 16.90 -0.43
CA LYS A 35 0.21 15.81 0.21
C LYS A 35 -1.23 15.83 -0.31
N ASN A 36 -1.58 14.87 -1.17
CA ASN A 36 -2.93 14.80 -1.73
C ASN A 36 -3.89 14.33 -0.63
N LEU A 37 -4.65 15.27 -0.07
CA LEU A 37 -5.59 15.02 1.04
C LEU A 37 -6.68 14.04 0.62
N SER A 38 -7.10 14.05 -0.64
CA SER A 38 -8.11 13.12 -1.16
C SER A 38 -7.59 11.67 -1.15
N ILE A 39 -6.33 11.44 -1.54
CA ILE A 39 -5.70 10.12 -1.43
C ILE A 39 -5.58 9.68 0.03
N GLN A 40 -5.24 10.59 0.95
CA GLN A 40 -5.19 10.24 2.37
C GLN A 40 -6.58 9.89 2.92
N SER A 41 -7.62 10.62 2.52
CA SER A 41 -9.01 10.29 2.88
C SER A 41 -9.42 8.92 2.35
N LEU A 42 -9.08 8.61 1.10
CA LEU A 42 -9.37 7.29 0.53
C LEU A 42 -8.62 6.16 1.26
N ARG A 43 -7.38 6.40 1.70
CA ARG A 43 -6.63 5.46 2.55
C ARG A 43 -7.29 5.25 3.91
N ALA A 44 -7.84 6.31 4.52
CA ALA A 44 -8.60 6.20 5.76
C ALA A 44 -9.84 5.31 5.57
N LEU A 45 -10.62 5.58 4.53
CA LEU A 45 -11.79 4.78 4.19
C LEU A 45 -11.43 3.32 3.94
N ALA A 46 -10.37 3.06 3.17
CA ALA A 46 -9.91 1.69 2.91
C ALA A 46 -9.52 0.95 4.20
N ALA A 47 -8.82 1.61 5.14
CA ALA A 47 -8.45 1.03 6.42
C ALA A 47 -9.69 0.72 7.29
N LEU A 48 -10.67 1.63 7.31
CA LEU A 48 -11.93 1.42 8.03
C LEU A 48 -12.75 0.27 7.44
N LEU A 49 -12.85 0.15 6.10
CA LEU A 49 -13.54 -0.98 5.46
C LEU A 49 -12.94 -2.32 5.87
N VAL A 50 -11.61 -2.43 5.89
CA VAL A 50 -10.92 -3.65 6.34
C VAL A 50 -11.15 -3.91 7.83
N ALA A 51 -11.10 -2.87 8.67
CA ALA A 51 -11.33 -3.01 10.11
C ALA A 51 -12.78 -3.44 10.40
N PHE A 52 -13.77 -2.86 9.73
CA PHE A 52 -15.19 -3.23 9.84
C PHE A 52 -15.44 -4.66 9.42
N TYR A 53 -14.85 -5.08 8.29
CA TYR A 53 -14.90 -6.46 7.84
C TYR A 53 -14.37 -7.43 8.90
N HIS A 54 -13.16 -7.17 9.44
CA HIS A 54 -12.58 -8.06 10.45
C HIS A 54 -13.37 -8.03 11.77
N ALA A 55 -13.92 -6.87 12.17
CA ALA A 55 -14.80 -6.80 13.33
C ALA A 55 -16.04 -7.69 13.14
N SER A 56 -16.64 -7.66 11.94
CA SER A 56 -17.78 -8.52 11.63
C SER A 56 -17.39 -9.99 11.52
N ALA A 57 -16.35 -10.32 10.78
CA ALA A 57 -15.91 -11.71 10.61
C ALA A 57 -15.51 -12.36 11.94
N PHE A 58 -14.76 -11.65 12.79
CA PHE A 58 -14.33 -12.18 14.10
C PHE A 58 -15.49 -12.26 15.09
N SER A 59 -16.56 -11.42 14.96
CA SER A 59 -17.74 -11.56 15.79
C SER A 59 -18.44 -12.89 15.56
N GLY A 60 -18.52 -13.35 14.31
CA GLY A 60 -19.07 -14.65 13.95
C GLY A 60 -18.28 -15.82 14.53
N THR A 61 -16.94 -15.76 14.47
CA THR A 61 -16.08 -16.81 15.03
C THR A 61 -16.07 -16.82 16.56
N HIS A 62 -16.25 -15.66 17.21
CA HIS A 62 -16.13 -15.54 18.67
C HIS A 62 -17.49 -15.68 19.39
N PHE A 63 -18.55 -15.08 18.87
CA PHE A 63 -19.87 -15.04 19.50
C PHE A 63 -20.93 -15.91 18.80
N GLY A 64 -20.57 -16.60 17.71
CA GLY A 64 -21.50 -17.35 16.88
C GLY A 64 -22.35 -16.46 15.98
N ASP A 65 -23.44 -17.02 15.45
CA ASP A 65 -24.34 -16.31 14.53
C ASP A 65 -25.20 -15.29 15.28
N SER A 66 -24.73 -14.06 15.28
CA SER A 66 -25.36 -12.94 15.97
C SER A 66 -25.95 -11.89 14.99
N GLY A 67 -25.93 -12.16 13.68
CA GLY A 67 -26.25 -11.19 12.63
C GLY A 67 -25.16 -10.16 12.37
N TRP A 68 -24.26 -9.89 13.33
CA TRP A 68 -23.13 -8.95 13.18
C TRP A 68 -22.04 -9.48 12.26
N ALA A 69 -21.94 -10.81 12.12
CA ALA A 69 -20.97 -11.46 11.24
C ALA A 69 -21.11 -11.06 9.76
N THR A 70 -22.30 -10.68 9.33
CA THR A 70 -22.61 -10.35 7.93
C THR A 70 -22.81 -8.86 7.64
N VAL A 71 -22.76 -7.98 8.65
CA VAL A 71 -22.96 -6.52 8.49
C VAL A 71 -21.91 -5.93 7.56
N PHE A 72 -20.65 -6.31 7.73
CA PHE A 72 -19.56 -5.97 6.82
C PHE A 72 -18.90 -7.26 6.35
N ASP A 73 -19.41 -7.82 5.27
CA ASP A 73 -18.92 -9.08 4.72
C ASP A 73 -17.59 -8.96 3.94
N GLY A 74 -17.17 -10.05 3.30
CA GLY A 74 -15.91 -10.12 2.54
C GLY A 74 -15.75 -9.06 1.44
N ARG A 75 -16.85 -8.48 0.94
CA ARG A 75 -16.83 -7.40 -0.07
C ARG A 75 -16.02 -6.20 0.43
N PHE A 76 -16.26 -5.80 1.68
CA PHE A 76 -15.61 -4.64 2.30
C PHE A 76 -14.09 -4.88 2.48
N GLY A 77 -13.70 -6.09 2.91
CA GLY A 77 -12.30 -6.46 3.05
C GLY A 77 -11.55 -6.47 1.71
N ILE A 78 -12.13 -7.11 0.69
CA ILE A 78 -11.54 -7.21 -0.65
C ILE A 78 -11.35 -5.82 -1.27
N ILE A 79 -12.38 -4.95 -1.21
CA ILE A 79 -12.32 -3.59 -1.77
C ILE A 79 -11.33 -2.73 -0.99
N GLY A 80 -11.32 -2.79 0.35
CA GLY A 80 -10.39 -2.01 1.16
C GLY A 80 -8.93 -2.34 0.82
N VAL A 81 -8.58 -3.62 0.73
CA VAL A 81 -7.24 -4.06 0.32
C VAL A 81 -6.91 -3.64 -1.12
N ALA A 82 -7.87 -3.80 -2.05
CA ALA A 82 -7.66 -3.41 -3.44
C ALA A 82 -7.38 -1.89 -3.59
N ILE A 83 -8.07 -1.03 -2.81
CA ILE A 83 -7.81 0.41 -2.78
C ILE A 83 -6.38 0.69 -2.28
N PHE A 84 -5.91 0.01 -1.22
CA PHE A 84 -4.53 0.17 -0.75
C PHE A 84 -3.51 -0.21 -1.83
N PHE A 85 -3.72 -1.33 -2.51
CA PHE A 85 -2.82 -1.76 -3.58
C PHE A 85 -2.84 -0.81 -4.78
N ALA A 86 -4.00 -0.30 -5.19
CA ALA A 86 -4.09 0.68 -6.28
C ALA A 86 -3.39 2.01 -5.92
N ILE A 87 -3.57 2.52 -4.70
CA ILE A 87 -2.85 3.70 -4.21
C ILE A 87 -1.33 3.43 -4.17
N SER A 88 -0.90 2.26 -3.68
CA SER A 88 0.50 1.88 -3.64
C SER A 88 1.09 1.86 -5.05
N GLY A 89 0.41 1.24 -6.02
CA GLY A 89 0.81 1.24 -7.43
C GLY A 89 0.99 2.64 -8.01
N LEU A 90 0.01 3.53 -7.82
CA LEU A 90 0.08 4.93 -8.27
C LEU A 90 1.31 5.66 -7.69
N LEU A 91 1.54 5.53 -6.38
CA LEU A 91 2.66 6.17 -5.73
C LEU A 91 4.00 5.63 -6.24
N MET A 92 4.08 4.31 -6.44
CA MET A 92 5.30 3.67 -6.95
C MET A 92 5.60 4.02 -8.40
N ALA A 93 4.58 4.14 -9.27
CA ALA A 93 4.75 4.56 -10.66
C ALA A 93 5.45 5.92 -10.77
N ASN A 94 5.13 6.85 -9.85
CA ASN A 94 5.76 8.16 -9.81
C ASN A 94 7.17 8.14 -9.19
N LEU A 95 7.36 7.33 -8.14
CA LEU A 95 8.64 7.29 -7.40
C LEU A 95 9.75 6.61 -8.20
N ILE A 96 9.46 5.49 -8.87
CA ILE A 96 10.47 4.70 -9.58
C ILE A 96 11.10 5.44 -10.77
N GLN A 97 10.38 6.42 -11.32
CA GLN A 97 10.86 7.26 -12.41
C GLN A 97 11.81 8.38 -11.97
N ARG A 98 11.77 8.75 -10.68
CA ARG A 98 12.39 9.98 -10.16
C ARG A 98 13.43 9.72 -9.06
N THR A 99 13.52 8.49 -8.57
CA THR A 99 14.37 8.16 -7.42
C THR A 99 15.39 7.09 -7.81
N ASP A 100 16.61 7.24 -7.31
CA ASP A 100 17.64 6.20 -7.39
C ASP A 100 17.10 4.86 -6.85
N PRO A 101 17.35 3.71 -7.54
CA PRO A 101 16.78 2.42 -7.15
C PRO A 101 17.09 2.00 -5.70
N TRP A 102 18.32 2.19 -5.25
CA TRP A 102 18.71 1.83 -3.87
C TRP A 102 18.05 2.73 -2.83
N ARG A 103 17.93 4.02 -3.11
CA ARG A 103 17.21 4.97 -2.25
C ARG A 103 15.71 4.64 -2.22
N PHE A 104 15.13 4.29 -3.36
CA PHE A 104 13.75 3.84 -3.47
C PHE A 104 13.49 2.65 -2.53
N LEU A 105 14.23 1.55 -2.67
CA LEU A 105 13.99 0.35 -1.86
C LEU A 105 14.31 0.60 -0.37
N ALA A 106 15.38 1.34 -0.05
CA ALA A 106 15.69 1.70 1.33
C ALA A 106 14.53 2.43 2.02
N HIS A 107 13.91 3.42 1.35
CA HIS A 107 12.75 4.11 1.89
C HIS A 107 11.54 3.20 2.07
N ARG A 108 11.37 2.17 1.25
CA ARG A 108 10.28 1.18 1.41
C ARG A 108 10.52 0.27 2.59
N ILE A 109 11.74 -0.21 2.78
CA ILE A 109 12.15 -1.02 3.93
C ILE A 109 11.86 -0.28 5.24
N VAL A 110 12.34 0.96 5.37
CA VAL A 110 12.13 1.75 6.61
C VAL A 110 10.69 2.23 6.78
N ARG A 111 9.87 2.15 5.74
CA ARG A 111 8.43 2.43 5.83
C ARG A 111 7.62 1.26 6.39
N ILE A 112 7.99 0.02 6.04
CA ILE A 112 7.22 -1.17 6.40
C ILE A 112 7.72 -1.79 7.71
N TYR A 113 8.96 -2.22 7.74
CA TYR A 113 9.47 -3.12 8.77
C TYR A 113 9.41 -2.57 10.21
N PRO A 114 9.81 -1.31 10.48
CA PRO A 114 9.87 -0.84 11.86
C PRO A 114 8.50 -0.86 12.54
N THR A 115 7.47 -0.38 11.89
CA THR A 115 6.11 -0.34 12.44
C THR A 115 5.49 -1.73 12.50
N PHE A 116 5.73 -2.57 11.48
CA PHE A 116 5.30 -3.96 11.49
C PHE A 116 5.91 -4.72 12.69
N LEU A 117 7.23 -4.66 12.86
CA LEU A 117 7.91 -5.36 13.96
C LEU A 117 7.47 -4.83 15.33
N LEU A 118 7.30 -3.51 15.48
CA LEU A 118 6.78 -2.91 16.71
C LEU A 118 5.38 -3.43 17.03
N THR A 119 4.47 -3.45 16.05
CA THR A 119 3.09 -3.92 16.26
C THR A 119 3.05 -5.42 16.55
N ALA A 120 3.82 -6.22 15.79
CA ALA A 120 3.90 -7.66 16.02
C ALA A 120 4.46 -7.99 17.42
N SER A 121 5.54 -7.30 17.85
CA SER A 121 6.11 -7.47 19.17
C SER A 121 5.15 -7.06 20.28
N ALA A 122 4.45 -5.93 20.11
CA ALA A 122 3.44 -5.49 21.06
C ALA A 122 2.30 -6.52 21.17
N TRP A 123 1.84 -7.08 20.06
CA TRP A 123 0.79 -8.09 20.04
C TRP A 123 1.22 -9.41 20.71
N VAL A 124 2.43 -9.90 20.41
CA VAL A 124 3.00 -11.09 21.09
C VAL A 124 3.08 -10.85 22.59
N SER A 125 3.46 -9.65 23.03
CA SER A 125 3.47 -9.29 24.45
C SER A 125 2.07 -9.31 25.07
N VAL A 126 1.05 -8.81 24.37
CA VAL A 126 -0.36 -8.86 24.83
C VAL A 126 -0.82 -10.32 24.99
N ILE A 127 -0.54 -11.19 24.01
CA ILE A 127 -0.87 -12.62 24.08
C ILE A 127 -0.23 -13.27 25.31
N ALA A 128 1.06 -12.98 25.56
CA ALA A 128 1.78 -13.54 26.70
C ALA A 128 1.25 -13.02 28.04
N LEU A 129 0.98 -11.72 28.16
CA LEU A 129 0.48 -11.09 29.40
C LEU A 129 -0.94 -11.52 29.77
N LEU A 130 -1.80 -11.70 28.77
CA LEU A 130 -3.20 -12.08 28.97
C LEU A 130 -3.42 -13.60 28.97
N GLY A 131 -2.37 -14.39 28.74
CA GLY A 131 -2.46 -15.84 28.74
C GLY A 131 -3.26 -16.43 27.56
N PHE A 132 -3.36 -15.72 26.45
CA PHE A 132 -4.15 -16.13 25.28
C PHE A 132 -3.53 -17.29 24.48
N GLY A 133 -2.36 -17.78 24.84
CA GLY A 133 -1.70 -18.90 24.22
C GLY A 133 -0.20 -18.69 24.00
N LYS A 134 0.40 -19.55 23.16
CA LYS A 134 1.82 -19.48 22.81
C LYS A 134 1.95 -19.06 21.34
N VAL A 135 2.85 -18.13 21.06
CA VAL A 135 3.19 -17.71 19.70
C VAL A 135 4.52 -18.34 19.32
N GLY A 136 4.53 -19.13 18.24
CA GLY A 136 5.76 -19.70 17.71
C GLY A 136 6.64 -18.63 17.03
N PHE A 137 7.93 -18.94 16.91
CA PHE A 137 8.83 -18.08 16.13
C PHE A 137 8.83 -18.49 14.66
N HIS A 138 8.41 -17.58 13.79
CA HIS A 138 8.30 -17.80 12.35
C HIS A 138 9.11 -16.77 11.57
N ILE A 139 10.38 -17.10 11.27
CA ILE A 139 11.32 -16.18 10.62
C ILE A 139 10.82 -15.67 9.26
N PHE A 140 10.24 -16.54 8.44
CA PHE A 140 9.73 -16.14 7.11
C PHE A 140 8.54 -15.17 7.20
N SER A 141 7.71 -15.27 8.27
CA SER A 141 6.64 -14.29 8.52
C SER A 141 7.20 -12.94 8.91
N LEU A 142 8.30 -12.89 9.70
CA LEU A 142 8.99 -11.65 10.03
C LEU A 142 9.72 -11.04 8.84
N MET A 143 10.22 -11.86 7.91
CA MET A 143 10.88 -11.41 6.70
C MET A 143 9.89 -10.94 5.62
N LEU A 144 8.58 -11.19 5.79
CA LEU A 144 7.52 -10.85 4.82
C LEU A 144 7.80 -11.40 3.41
N VAL A 145 8.34 -12.63 3.32
CA VAL A 145 8.68 -13.28 2.05
C VAL A 145 7.58 -14.24 1.59
N PRO A 146 7.34 -14.42 0.29
CA PRO A 146 6.28 -15.29 -0.25
C PRO A 146 6.72 -16.77 -0.25
N VAL A 147 6.40 -17.51 0.80
CA VAL A 147 6.77 -18.93 0.97
C VAL A 147 5.56 -19.86 1.10
N GLY A 148 4.37 -19.41 0.72
CA GLY A 148 3.15 -20.21 0.83
C GLY A 148 2.42 -20.06 2.17
N PRO A 149 1.50 -21.01 2.50
CA PRO A 149 0.72 -20.97 3.73
C PRO A 149 1.61 -21.03 4.97
N ARG A 150 1.33 -20.16 5.94
CA ARG A 150 2.08 -20.10 7.21
C ARG A 150 1.30 -19.33 8.28
N ALA A 151 1.75 -19.44 9.51
CA ALA A 151 1.25 -18.62 10.61
C ALA A 151 1.77 -17.17 10.49
N TYR A 152 0.86 -16.23 10.61
CA TYR A 152 1.15 -14.82 10.73
C TYR A 152 0.94 -14.33 12.15
N TYR A 153 1.66 -13.28 12.56
CA TYR A 153 1.54 -12.71 13.92
C TYR A 153 0.27 -11.88 14.07
N LEU A 154 -0.06 -11.05 13.05
CA LEU A 154 -1.20 -10.13 13.08
C LEU A 154 -2.40 -10.64 12.27
N GLY A 155 -2.21 -11.68 11.45
CA GLY A 155 -3.24 -12.25 10.56
C GLY A 155 -3.45 -11.47 9.26
N VAL A 156 -2.87 -10.28 9.12
CA VAL A 156 -3.04 -9.38 7.97
C VAL A 156 -1.78 -9.17 7.14
N GLU A 157 -0.66 -9.76 7.55
CA GLU A 157 0.67 -9.58 6.93
C GLU A 157 0.78 -10.10 5.50
N TRP A 158 -0.13 -10.95 5.07
CA TRP A 158 -0.13 -11.43 3.69
C TRP A 158 -0.11 -10.27 2.67
N THR A 159 -0.76 -9.14 2.95
CA THR A 159 -0.71 -7.96 2.09
C THR A 159 0.67 -7.30 2.09
N LEU A 160 1.38 -7.31 3.22
CA LEU A 160 2.75 -6.80 3.31
C LEU A 160 3.72 -7.69 2.53
N VAL A 161 3.48 -9.01 2.46
CA VAL A 161 4.23 -9.92 1.61
C VAL A 161 4.12 -9.53 0.14
N PHE A 162 2.90 -9.22 -0.32
CA PHE A 162 2.69 -8.68 -1.67
C PHE A 162 3.42 -7.34 -1.86
N GLU A 163 3.28 -6.43 -0.90
CA GLU A 163 3.87 -5.09 -0.98
C GLU A 163 5.40 -5.14 -1.03
N CYS A 164 6.04 -5.96 -0.17
CA CYS A 164 7.49 -6.18 -0.22
C CYS A 164 7.94 -6.79 -1.55
N THR A 165 7.16 -7.76 -2.07
CA THR A 165 7.42 -8.36 -3.39
C THR A 165 7.35 -7.32 -4.51
N TYR A 166 6.34 -6.44 -4.49
CA TYR A 166 6.24 -5.33 -5.47
C TYR A 166 7.44 -4.39 -5.39
N TYR A 167 7.91 -4.06 -4.19
CA TYR A 167 9.05 -3.16 -4.04
C TYR A 167 10.35 -3.77 -4.52
N VAL A 168 10.58 -5.06 -4.25
CA VAL A 168 11.74 -5.77 -4.78
C VAL A 168 11.66 -5.92 -6.30
N MET A 169 10.49 -6.26 -6.86
CA MET A 169 10.26 -6.33 -8.31
C MET A 169 10.56 -4.97 -8.99
N LEU A 170 10.01 -3.89 -8.47
CA LEU A 170 10.22 -2.56 -9.02
C LEU A 170 11.69 -2.12 -8.90
N PHE A 171 12.35 -2.44 -7.79
CA PHE A 171 13.78 -2.21 -7.62
C PHE A 171 14.59 -2.93 -8.72
N LEU A 172 14.30 -4.20 -8.98
CA LEU A 172 14.98 -4.97 -10.03
C LEU A 172 14.69 -4.40 -11.43
N ILE A 173 13.45 -4.02 -11.74
CA ILE A 173 13.10 -3.35 -13.00
C ILE A 173 13.89 -2.05 -13.17
N ALA A 174 14.03 -1.25 -12.12
CA ALA A 174 14.79 0.00 -12.16
C ALA A 174 16.30 -0.25 -12.27
N LEU A 175 16.81 -1.27 -11.59
CA LEU A 175 18.23 -1.64 -11.61
C LEU A 175 18.72 -2.01 -13.01
N VAL A 176 17.88 -2.72 -13.78
CA VAL A 176 18.20 -3.07 -15.18
C VAL A 176 17.81 -1.96 -16.19
N GLY A 177 17.36 -0.80 -15.72
CA GLY A 177 17.02 0.34 -16.57
C GLY A 177 15.69 0.20 -17.34
N TRP A 178 14.84 -0.75 -16.95
CA TRP A 178 13.57 -1.02 -17.64
C TRP A 178 12.39 -0.20 -17.15
N SER A 179 12.59 0.74 -16.23
CA SER A 179 11.53 1.63 -15.74
C SER A 179 10.79 2.39 -16.84
N ARG A 180 11.47 2.70 -17.99
CA ARG A 180 10.84 3.29 -19.19
C ARG A 180 9.78 2.40 -19.84
N PHE A 181 9.85 1.10 -19.64
CA PHE A 181 8.91 0.11 -20.18
C PHE A 181 7.85 -0.31 -19.16
N LEU A 182 7.79 0.33 -17.99
CA LEU A 182 6.91 -0.06 -16.87
C LEU A 182 5.46 -0.30 -17.32
N ASN A 183 4.89 0.60 -18.14
CA ASN A 183 3.50 0.46 -18.60
C ASN A 183 3.31 -0.82 -19.44
N ARG A 184 4.26 -1.14 -20.33
CA ARG A 184 4.19 -2.35 -21.17
C ARG A 184 4.34 -3.62 -20.34
N ILE A 185 5.28 -3.62 -19.38
CA ILE A 185 5.50 -4.71 -18.43
C ILE A 185 4.22 -4.93 -17.60
N THR A 186 3.61 -3.86 -17.11
CA THR A 186 2.39 -3.92 -16.30
C THR A 186 1.19 -4.44 -17.10
N LEU A 187 1.01 -3.99 -18.35
CA LEU A 187 -0.05 -4.49 -19.23
C LEU A 187 0.14 -5.98 -19.55
N ALA A 188 1.36 -6.41 -19.84
CA ALA A 188 1.67 -7.83 -20.06
C ALA A 188 1.39 -8.65 -18.79
N TRP A 189 1.73 -8.12 -17.61
CA TRP A 189 1.47 -8.78 -16.33
C TRP A 189 -0.04 -8.94 -16.06
N ILE A 190 -0.85 -7.90 -16.29
CA ILE A 190 -2.32 -7.99 -16.18
C ILE A 190 -2.87 -9.05 -17.16
N ALA A 191 -2.38 -9.09 -18.39
CA ALA A 191 -2.80 -10.08 -19.38
C ALA A 191 -2.46 -11.52 -18.93
N VAL A 192 -1.27 -11.74 -18.35
CA VAL A 192 -0.87 -13.05 -17.80
C VAL A 192 -1.76 -13.43 -16.63
N ILE A 193 -2.07 -12.51 -15.68
CA ILE A 193 -2.98 -12.79 -14.58
C ILE A 193 -4.38 -13.16 -15.09
N GLY A 194 -4.90 -12.43 -16.08
CA GLY A 194 -6.21 -12.71 -16.67
C GLY A 194 -6.28 -14.05 -17.44
N ALA A 195 -5.16 -14.45 -18.05
CA ALA A 195 -5.08 -15.71 -18.79
C ALA A 195 -4.75 -16.92 -17.90
N ALA A 196 -4.16 -16.72 -16.73
CA ALA A 196 -3.72 -17.79 -15.83
C ALA A 196 -4.81 -18.84 -15.53
N PRO A 197 -6.09 -18.48 -15.30
CA PRO A 197 -7.15 -19.46 -15.04
C PRO A 197 -7.36 -20.48 -16.17
N LEU A 198 -7.01 -20.12 -17.41
CA LEU A 198 -7.16 -21.02 -18.56
C LEU A 198 -6.17 -22.19 -18.52
N PHE A 199 -5.04 -22.04 -17.79
CA PHE A 199 -3.94 -22.99 -17.76
C PHE A 199 -3.79 -23.70 -16.42
N ILE A 200 -4.04 -23.00 -15.30
CA ILE A 200 -3.80 -23.50 -13.95
C ILE A 200 -5.07 -23.56 -13.09
N GLY A 201 -6.23 -23.26 -13.70
CA GLY A 201 -7.51 -23.22 -12.99
C GLY A 201 -7.69 -21.96 -12.13
N TRP A 202 -8.86 -21.87 -11.51
CA TRP A 202 -9.24 -20.74 -10.66
C TRP A 202 -8.63 -20.88 -9.26
N ASN A 203 -7.70 -19.99 -8.92
CA ASN A 203 -7.04 -19.97 -7.63
C ASN A 203 -7.03 -18.57 -7.03
N ASP A 204 -7.65 -18.40 -5.86
CA ASP A 204 -7.70 -17.14 -5.13
C ASP A 204 -6.81 -17.12 -3.87
N ASN A 205 -5.92 -18.11 -3.75
CA ASN A 205 -5.06 -18.23 -2.59
C ASN A 205 -4.25 -16.95 -2.37
N ILE A 206 -4.42 -16.36 -1.19
CA ILE A 206 -3.68 -15.17 -0.73
C ILE A 206 -2.36 -15.53 -0.05
N TYR A 207 -2.19 -16.79 0.34
CA TYR A 207 -0.95 -17.32 0.92
C TYR A 207 -0.05 -17.87 -0.17
N CYS A 208 0.47 -16.95 -0.99
CA CYS A 208 1.21 -17.28 -2.19
C CYS A 208 2.65 -17.71 -1.88
N SER A 209 3.15 -18.68 -2.67
CA SER A 209 4.58 -18.97 -2.78
C SER A 209 5.25 -17.99 -3.75
N PHE A 210 6.60 -18.04 -3.82
CA PHE A 210 7.38 -17.21 -4.74
C PHE A 210 6.91 -17.32 -6.20
N PHE A 211 6.48 -18.49 -6.64
CA PHE A 211 6.01 -18.70 -8.02
C PHE A 211 4.55 -18.29 -8.23
N SER A 212 3.68 -18.54 -7.25
CA SER A 212 2.25 -18.27 -7.39
C SER A 212 1.86 -16.81 -7.15
N ILE A 213 2.68 -16.05 -6.39
CA ILE A 213 2.37 -14.66 -6.04
C ILE A 213 2.16 -13.77 -7.26
N TRP A 214 2.89 -14.01 -8.35
CA TRP A 214 2.81 -13.22 -9.59
C TRP A 214 1.49 -13.39 -10.36
N LEU A 215 0.81 -14.52 -10.14
CA LEU A 215 -0.46 -14.87 -10.78
C LEU A 215 -1.67 -14.57 -9.92
N SER A 216 -1.47 -14.10 -8.69
CA SER A 216 -2.58 -13.76 -7.81
C SER A 216 -3.44 -12.63 -8.38
N PRO A 217 -4.79 -12.77 -8.37
CA PRO A 217 -5.72 -11.75 -8.84
C PRO A 217 -5.64 -10.45 -8.03
N ALA A 218 -5.14 -10.49 -6.78
CA ALA A 218 -4.92 -9.30 -5.96
C ALA A 218 -3.93 -8.30 -6.59
N ASN A 219 -3.02 -8.78 -7.46
CA ASN A 219 -2.05 -7.94 -8.16
C ASN A 219 -2.68 -6.94 -9.12
N VAL A 220 -3.90 -7.21 -9.63
CA VAL A 220 -4.57 -6.33 -10.61
C VAL A 220 -4.77 -4.93 -10.05
N ALA A 221 -5.06 -4.81 -8.76
CA ALA A 221 -5.21 -3.51 -8.10
C ALA A 221 -3.89 -2.70 -8.12
N PHE A 222 -2.77 -3.34 -7.75
CA PHE A 222 -1.46 -2.68 -7.78
C PHE A 222 -1.02 -2.35 -9.22
N ALA A 223 -1.18 -3.30 -10.13
CA ALA A 223 -0.87 -3.13 -11.54
C ALA A 223 -1.71 -2.00 -12.17
N GLY A 224 -3.01 -1.97 -11.89
CA GLY A 224 -3.89 -0.87 -12.29
C GLY A 224 -3.42 0.47 -11.77
N GLY A 225 -3.03 0.53 -10.49
CA GLY A 225 -2.43 1.72 -9.87
C GLY A 225 -1.16 2.20 -10.59
N LEU A 226 -0.28 1.29 -11.00
CA LEU A 226 0.92 1.62 -11.80
C LEU A 226 0.56 2.26 -13.14
N LEU A 227 -0.57 1.91 -13.73
CA LEU A 227 -1.02 2.45 -15.02
C LEU A 227 -1.74 3.79 -14.93
N ILE A 228 -2.20 4.24 -13.76
CA ILE A 228 -2.99 5.48 -13.62
C ILE A 228 -2.31 6.70 -14.26
N PRO A 229 -1.00 6.97 -14.07
CA PRO A 229 -0.36 8.11 -14.73
C PRO A 229 -0.44 8.06 -16.27
N TRP A 230 -0.30 6.85 -16.83
CA TRP A 230 -0.43 6.63 -18.26
C TRP A 230 -1.89 6.77 -18.72
N ILE A 231 -2.85 6.21 -17.99
CA ILE A 231 -4.29 6.32 -18.28
C ILE A 231 -4.71 7.78 -18.34
N VAL A 232 -4.37 8.58 -17.31
CA VAL A 232 -4.68 10.02 -17.27
C VAL A 232 -4.09 10.77 -18.45
N SER A 233 -2.90 10.35 -18.94
CA SER A 233 -2.24 11.01 -20.07
C SER A 233 -2.85 10.68 -21.43
N LYS A 234 -3.58 9.57 -21.56
CA LYS A 234 -4.07 9.03 -22.84
C LYS A 234 -5.58 8.96 -22.96
N LEU A 235 -6.27 8.75 -21.86
CA LEU A 235 -7.72 8.50 -21.84
C LEU A 235 -8.42 9.56 -20.99
N ARG A 236 -9.60 9.99 -21.45
CA ARG A 236 -10.51 10.82 -20.67
C ARG A 236 -11.61 9.94 -20.09
N ILE A 237 -11.41 9.49 -18.85
CA ILE A 237 -12.41 8.73 -18.14
C ILE A 237 -13.25 9.71 -17.32
N PRO A 238 -14.58 9.70 -17.43
CA PRO A 238 -15.44 10.60 -16.66
C PRO A 238 -15.26 10.39 -15.16
N VAL A 239 -15.24 11.50 -14.42
CA VAL A 239 -15.24 11.46 -12.95
C VAL A 239 -16.54 10.80 -12.45
N GLY A 240 -16.43 9.97 -11.41
CA GLY A 240 -17.56 9.20 -10.89
C GLY A 240 -17.65 7.79 -11.46
N THR A 241 -16.86 7.46 -12.49
CA THR A 241 -16.85 6.09 -13.06
C THR A 241 -16.47 5.04 -12.02
N GLY A 242 -15.50 5.36 -11.14
CA GLY A 242 -15.07 4.48 -10.06
C GLY A 242 -16.17 4.29 -9.01
N ILE A 243 -16.89 5.34 -8.65
CA ILE A 243 -18.01 5.27 -7.70
C ILE A 243 -19.15 4.42 -8.30
N LEU A 244 -19.49 4.63 -9.57
CA LEU A 244 -20.48 3.81 -10.25
C LEU A 244 -20.08 2.34 -10.30
N ALA A 245 -18.84 2.06 -10.67
CA ALA A 245 -18.29 0.71 -10.69
C ALA A 245 -18.30 0.05 -9.30
N LEU A 246 -18.02 0.82 -8.24
CA LEU A 246 -18.14 0.36 -6.85
C LEU A 246 -19.59 -0.02 -6.51
N CYS A 247 -20.56 0.83 -6.83
CA CYS A 247 -21.99 0.55 -6.58
C CYS A 247 -22.42 -0.75 -7.28
N ILE A 248 -22.01 -0.95 -8.53
CA ILE A 248 -22.32 -2.17 -9.29
C ILE A 248 -21.68 -3.40 -8.62
N LEU A 249 -20.39 -3.31 -8.25
CA LEU A 249 -19.68 -4.40 -7.60
C LEU A 249 -20.30 -4.76 -6.24
N MET A 250 -20.70 -3.76 -5.46
CA MET A 250 -21.32 -3.97 -4.14
C MET A 250 -22.72 -4.61 -4.29
N ALA A 251 -23.45 -4.29 -5.35
CA ALA A 251 -24.76 -4.88 -5.63
C ALA A 251 -24.66 -6.32 -6.17
N ALA A 252 -23.63 -6.62 -6.97
CA ALA A 252 -23.48 -7.86 -7.71
C ALA A 252 -22.05 -8.40 -7.64
N LEU A 253 -21.55 -8.68 -6.43
CA LEU A 253 -20.23 -9.29 -6.26
C LEU A 253 -20.23 -10.70 -6.88
N PRO A 254 -19.28 -11.02 -7.77
CA PRO A 254 -19.16 -12.36 -8.34
C PRO A 254 -18.97 -13.42 -7.25
N ALA A 255 -19.67 -14.55 -7.38
CA ALA A 255 -19.54 -15.67 -6.44
C ALA A 255 -18.15 -16.31 -6.46
N ASN A 256 -17.47 -16.28 -7.63
CA ASN A 256 -16.10 -16.76 -7.74
C ASN A 256 -15.13 -15.75 -7.09
N PRO A 257 -14.36 -16.14 -6.05
CA PRO A 257 -13.48 -15.22 -5.32
C PRO A 257 -12.39 -14.59 -6.19
N MET A 258 -11.88 -15.32 -7.17
CA MET A 258 -10.89 -14.80 -8.11
C MET A 258 -11.47 -13.68 -8.98
N ILE A 259 -12.67 -13.88 -9.56
CA ILE A 259 -13.37 -12.86 -10.35
C ILE A 259 -13.70 -11.66 -9.45
N ALA A 260 -14.12 -11.89 -8.23
CA ALA A 260 -14.38 -10.83 -7.24
C ALA A 260 -13.13 -9.97 -6.99
N ARG A 261 -11.93 -10.59 -6.85
CA ARG A 261 -10.67 -9.86 -6.66
C ARG A 261 -10.22 -9.12 -7.93
N LEU A 262 -10.38 -9.72 -9.11
CA LEU A 262 -10.09 -9.05 -10.39
C LEU A 262 -10.98 -7.81 -10.56
N ALA A 263 -12.30 -7.96 -10.33
CA ALA A 263 -13.26 -6.86 -10.39
C ALA A 263 -12.95 -5.77 -9.35
N ALA A 264 -12.67 -6.15 -8.11
CA ALA A 264 -12.29 -5.21 -7.05
C ALA A 264 -11.01 -4.45 -7.41
N GLY A 265 -10.02 -5.10 -8.03
CA GLY A 265 -8.79 -4.46 -8.51
C GLY A 265 -9.08 -3.40 -9.58
N ALA A 266 -9.94 -3.70 -10.55
CA ALA A 266 -10.38 -2.75 -11.58
C ALA A 266 -11.16 -1.57 -10.96
N VAL A 267 -12.12 -1.85 -10.09
CA VAL A 267 -12.92 -0.84 -9.38
C VAL A 267 -12.03 0.06 -8.51
N ALA A 268 -11.09 -0.51 -7.76
CA ALA A 268 -10.15 0.26 -6.94
C ALA A 268 -9.27 1.19 -7.80
N THR A 269 -8.83 0.72 -8.98
CA THR A 269 -8.09 1.55 -9.94
C THR A 269 -8.92 2.75 -10.40
N LEU A 270 -10.19 2.54 -10.75
CA LEU A 270 -11.11 3.61 -11.17
C LEU A 270 -11.43 4.57 -10.02
N LEU A 271 -11.60 4.09 -8.78
CA LEU A 271 -11.79 4.94 -7.61
C LEU A 271 -10.58 5.84 -7.34
N VAL A 272 -9.37 5.28 -7.42
CA VAL A 272 -8.15 6.07 -7.26
C VAL A 272 -8.01 7.09 -8.41
N LEU A 273 -8.40 6.71 -9.62
CA LEU A 273 -8.42 7.61 -10.77
C LEU A 273 -9.41 8.77 -10.56
N ASP A 274 -10.63 8.52 -10.07
CA ASP A 274 -11.60 9.55 -9.71
C ASP A 274 -11.01 10.54 -8.70
N VAL A 275 -10.41 10.01 -7.62
CA VAL A 275 -9.82 10.81 -6.53
C VAL A 275 -8.64 11.68 -7.00
N VAL A 276 -7.86 11.21 -7.96
CA VAL A 276 -6.75 11.98 -8.55
C VAL A 276 -7.26 13.14 -9.41
N GLN A 277 -8.42 12.97 -10.05
CA GLN A 277 -9.01 13.98 -10.95
C GLN A 277 -9.80 15.04 -10.20
N VAL A 278 -10.26 14.78 -8.96
CA VAL A 278 -11.11 15.69 -8.18
C VAL A 278 -10.32 16.40 -7.10
N LYS A 279 -10.45 17.70 -7.04
CA LYS A 279 -9.96 18.52 -5.92
C LYS A 279 -11.10 18.67 -4.90
N VAL A 280 -11.08 17.85 -3.86
CA VAL A 280 -12.04 17.98 -2.75
C VAL A 280 -11.54 19.03 -1.77
N PRO A 281 -12.36 20.01 -1.36
CA PRO A 281 -11.99 21.00 -0.35
C PRO A 281 -11.65 20.33 0.99
N SER A 282 -10.61 20.79 1.67
CA SER A 282 -10.18 20.23 2.95
C SER A 282 -11.27 20.29 4.03
N SER A 283 -12.15 21.28 3.98
CA SER A 283 -13.30 21.43 4.88
C SER A 283 -14.33 20.32 4.77
N ALA A 284 -14.46 19.70 3.60
CA ALA A 284 -15.39 18.59 3.36
C ALA A 284 -14.83 17.22 3.83
N MET A 285 -13.58 17.14 4.26
CA MET A 285 -12.91 15.85 4.52
C MET A 285 -13.00 15.36 5.98
N LEU A 286 -13.69 16.06 6.88
CA LEU A 286 -14.05 15.63 8.26
C LEU A 286 -12.92 14.92 9.03
N GLY A 287 -11.66 15.37 8.92
CA GLY A 287 -10.51 14.75 9.60
C GLY A 287 -10.00 13.44 8.99
N LEU A 288 -10.64 12.89 7.96
CA LEU A 288 -10.20 11.68 7.25
C LEU A 288 -8.75 11.73 6.78
N PRO A 289 -8.20 12.85 6.25
CA PRO A 289 -6.79 12.89 5.86
C PRO A 289 -5.83 12.58 7.00
N LYS A 290 -6.16 13.00 8.24
CA LYS A 290 -5.34 12.71 9.42
C LYS A 290 -5.40 11.23 9.78
N LEU A 291 -6.58 10.62 9.73
CA LEU A 291 -6.74 9.18 9.89
C LEU A 291 -6.00 8.42 8.77
N GLY A 292 -6.00 8.95 7.56
CA GLY A 292 -5.24 8.42 6.44
C GLY A 292 -3.73 8.40 6.66
N ASP A 293 -3.18 9.37 7.39
CA ASP A 293 -1.78 9.35 7.80
C ASP A 293 -1.46 8.17 8.73
N TRP A 294 -2.43 7.77 9.56
CA TRP A 294 -2.33 6.64 10.48
C TRP A 294 -2.87 5.33 9.88
N SER A 295 -3.31 5.33 8.62
CA SER A 295 -3.94 4.17 7.98
C SER A 295 -3.08 2.91 7.99
N TYR A 296 -1.75 3.05 7.94
CA TYR A 296 -0.83 1.92 8.05
C TYR A 296 -0.84 1.32 9.46
N ALA A 297 -0.79 2.15 10.49
CA ALA A 297 -0.92 1.68 11.87
C ALA A 297 -2.31 1.06 12.12
N LEU A 298 -3.39 1.67 11.59
CA LEU A 298 -4.74 1.11 11.69
C LEU A 298 -4.81 -0.26 11.03
N TYR A 299 -4.20 -0.39 9.85
CA TYR A 299 -4.15 -1.67 9.14
C TYR A 299 -3.41 -2.76 9.94
N LEU A 300 -2.36 -2.44 10.68
CA LEU A 300 -1.61 -3.41 11.48
C LEU A 300 -2.27 -3.72 12.83
N CYS A 301 -2.86 -2.72 13.48
CA CYS A 301 -3.36 -2.84 14.85
C CYS A 301 -4.80 -3.36 14.93
N HIS A 302 -5.64 -3.19 13.89
CA HIS A 302 -7.07 -3.47 14.03
C HIS A 302 -7.38 -4.93 14.40
N ALA A 303 -6.78 -5.91 13.74
CA ALA A 303 -7.06 -7.31 14.00
C ALA A 303 -6.66 -7.73 15.43
N PRO A 304 -5.43 -7.45 15.93
CA PRO A 304 -5.09 -7.61 17.33
C PRO A 304 -6.03 -6.92 18.32
N CYS A 305 -6.42 -5.66 18.05
CA CYS A 305 -7.31 -4.92 18.93
C CYS A 305 -8.71 -5.54 18.99
N ILE A 306 -9.29 -5.87 17.83
CA ILE A 306 -10.62 -6.50 17.76
C ILE A 306 -10.60 -7.83 18.52
N TRP A 307 -9.59 -8.66 18.27
CA TRP A 307 -9.45 -9.94 18.91
C TRP A 307 -9.34 -9.80 20.45
N THR A 308 -8.52 -8.86 20.93
CA THR A 308 -8.36 -8.57 22.36
C THR A 308 -9.67 -8.14 23.00
N VAL A 309 -10.37 -7.18 22.37
CA VAL A 309 -11.66 -6.69 22.89
C VAL A 309 -12.67 -7.83 22.98
N TYR A 310 -12.79 -8.67 21.96
CA TYR A 310 -13.73 -9.79 21.98
C TYR A 310 -13.43 -10.80 23.06
N HIS A 311 -12.17 -11.14 23.28
CA HIS A 311 -11.77 -12.10 24.35
C HIS A 311 -11.99 -11.56 25.75
N LEU A 312 -11.93 -10.24 25.93
CA LEU A 312 -12.15 -9.62 27.22
C LEU A 312 -13.60 -9.13 27.42
N TRP A 313 -14.47 -9.32 26.41
CA TRP A 313 -15.81 -8.74 26.41
C TRP A 313 -16.77 -9.53 27.32
N PRO A 314 -17.48 -8.86 28.25
CA PRO A 314 -18.49 -9.55 29.06
C PRO A 314 -19.70 -9.98 28.22
N ALA A 315 -20.07 -11.25 28.28
CA ALA A 315 -21.19 -11.79 27.51
C ALA A 315 -22.53 -11.05 27.75
N SER A 316 -22.68 -10.41 28.89
CA SER A 316 -23.89 -9.66 29.29
C SER A 316 -24.11 -8.37 28.50
N LEU A 317 -23.08 -7.81 27.84
CA LEU A 317 -23.14 -6.49 27.18
C LEU A 317 -23.53 -6.56 25.69
N GLY A 318 -23.77 -7.74 25.17
CA GLY A 318 -24.23 -7.93 23.79
C GLY A 318 -23.14 -7.71 22.72
N VAL A 319 -23.32 -8.36 21.54
CA VAL A 319 -22.35 -8.40 20.46
C VAL A 319 -22.19 -7.07 19.73
N GLY A 320 -23.27 -6.30 19.57
CA GLY A 320 -23.22 -4.97 18.92
C GLY A 320 -22.35 -3.98 19.68
N ALA A 321 -22.43 -3.99 21.02
CA ALA A 321 -21.57 -3.15 21.85
C ALA A 321 -20.08 -3.63 21.79
N ALA A 322 -19.85 -4.95 21.73
CA ALA A 322 -18.51 -5.52 21.52
C ALA A 322 -17.94 -5.03 20.19
N TRP A 323 -18.72 -5.14 19.11
CA TRP A 323 -18.31 -4.71 17.76
C TRP A 323 -17.90 -3.23 17.73
N LEU A 324 -18.77 -2.36 18.25
CA LEU A 324 -18.49 -0.93 18.29
C LEU A 324 -17.24 -0.60 19.13
N SER A 325 -17.14 -1.22 20.32
CA SER A 325 -16.00 -1.04 21.21
C SER A 325 -14.69 -1.50 20.58
N ALA A 326 -14.71 -2.63 19.86
CA ALA A 326 -13.55 -3.16 19.15
C ALA A 326 -13.06 -2.21 18.04
N VAL A 327 -13.99 -1.65 17.26
CA VAL A 327 -13.67 -0.67 16.22
C VAL A 327 -13.12 0.61 16.83
N VAL A 328 -13.75 1.16 17.87
CA VAL A 328 -13.28 2.36 18.56
C VAL A 328 -11.90 2.14 19.18
N ALA A 329 -11.67 1.01 19.83
CA ALA A 329 -10.37 0.65 20.40
C ALA A 329 -9.31 0.55 19.31
N ALA A 330 -9.61 -0.08 18.18
CA ALA A 330 -8.71 -0.16 17.03
C ALA A 330 -8.31 1.23 16.50
N ILE A 331 -9.25 2.15 16.40
CA ILE A 331 -8.99 3.54 15.96
C ILE A 331 -8.10 4.27 16.97
N ILE A 332 -8.40 4.18 18.26
CA ILE A 332 -7.65 4.87 19.34
C ILE A 332 -6.20 4.33 19.40
N VAL A 333 -6.02 3.00 19.45
CA VAL A 333 -4.70 2.37 19.47
C VAL A 333 -3.92 2.73 18.22
N SER A 334 -4.58 2.73 17.08
CA SER A 334 -3.95 3.08 15.80
C SER A 334 -3.51 4.54 15.72
N ALA A 335 -4.21 5.46 16.39
CA ALA A 335 -3.78 6.85 16.49
C ALA A 335 -2.46 6.97 17.27
N ALA A 336 -2.34 6.25 18.40
CA ALA A 336 -1.11 6.21 19.19
C ALA A 336 0.06 5.59 18.41
N PHE A 337 -0.14 4.41 17.83
CA PHE A 337 0.87 3.75 16.99
C PHE A 337 1.21 4.57 15.74
N GLY A 338 0.23 5.24 15.13
CA GLY A 338 0.42 6.10 13.96
C GLY A 338 1.28 7.32 14.26
N MET A 339 1.16 7.90 15.45
CA MET A 339 2.06 8.99 15.88
C MET A 339 3.50 8.50 16.03
N ILE A 340 3.68 7.30 16.59
CA ILE A 340 5.01 6.66 16.72
C ILE A 340 5.57 6.33 15.33
N ASP A 341 4.78 5.69 14.46
CA ASP A 341 5.13 5.36 13.08
C ASP A 341 5.65 6.60 12.32
N MET A 342 4.89 7.69 12.36
CA MET A 342 5.25 8.92 11.66
C MET A 342 6.56 9.55 12.16
N ARG A 343 6.83 9.49 13.47
CA ARG A 343 8.07 9.98 14.05
C ARG A 343 9.24 9.08 13.66
N MET A 344 9.08 7.77 13.86
CA MET A 344 10.09 6.76 13.54
C MET A 344 10.44 6.77 12.06
N TYR A 345 9.44 6.80 11.17
CA TYR A 345 9.67 6.88 9.74
C TYR A 345 10.46 8.14 9.33
N ARG A 346 10.14 9.31 9.90
CA ARG A 346 10.89 10.54 9.61
C ARG A 346 12.37 10.41 10.00
N HIS A 347 12.66 9.91 11.20
CA HIS A 347 14.03 9.70 11.65
C HIS A 347 14.80 8.71 10.77
N LEU A 348 14.19 7.56 10.49
CA LEU A 348 14.82 6.53 9.66
C LEU A 348 15.01 6.99 8.22
N LYS A 349 14.04 7.72 7.66
CA LYS A 349 14.17 8.31 6.34
C LYS A 349 15.36 9.28 6.27
N THR A 350 15.49 10.17 7.25
CA THR A 350 16.65 11.09 7.33
C THR A 350 17.96 10.30 7.43
N ALA A 351 18.01 9.24 8.23
CA ALA A 351 19.19 8.37 8.34
C ALA A 351 19.53 7.67 7.00
N VAL A 352 18.54 7.23 6.23
CA VAL A 352 18.75 6.69 4.88
C VAL A 352 19.27 7.76 3.93
N ASP A 353 18.75 8.98 4.02
CA ASP A 353 19.13 10.07 3.13
C ASP A 353 20.54 10.60 3.43
N SER A 354 20.98 10.57 4.70
CA SER A 354 22.32 10.97 5.14
C SER A 354 23.38 9.86 5.00
N ALA A 355 22.99 8.61 4.80
CA ALA A 355 23.94 7.51 4.60
C ALA A 355 24.72 7.66 3.29
N SER A 356 25.99 7.23 3.26
CA SER A 356 26.76 7.19 2.04
C SER A 356 26.10 6.28 0.98
N GLU A 357 26.33 6.58 -0.29
CA GLU A 357 25.78 5.79 -1.38
C GLU A 357 26.24 4.32 -1.30
N GLU A 358 27.49 4.09 -0.97
CA GLU A 358 28.08 2.75 -0.81
C GLU A 358 27.39 1.96 0.31
N GLN A 359 27.23 2.58 1.49
CA GLN A 359 26.55 1.94 2.63
C GLN A 359 25.09 1.61 2.29
N ARG A 360 24.38 2.51 1.62
CA ARG A 360 23.01 2.31 1.20
C ARG A 360 22.91 1.18 0.18
N ARG A 361 23.76 1.17 -0.85
CA ARG A 361 23.81 0.09 -1.86
C ARG A 361 24.09 -1.25 -1.22
N ARG A 362 25.08 -1.34 -0.33
CA ARG A 362 25.43 -2.58 0.36
C ARG A 362 24.25 -3.14 1.16
N LYS A 363 23.61 -2.31 2.02
CA LYS A 363 22.48 -2.75 2.86
C LYS A 363 21.27 -3.19 2.02
N VAL A 364 20.93 -2.44 0.97
CA VAL A 364 19.78 -2.75 0.10
C VAL A 364 20.05 -4.01 -0.71
N ASN A 365 21.26 -4.22 -1.23
CA ASN A 365 21.60 -5.45 -1.96
C ASN A 365 21.57 -6.68 -1.05
N ILE A 366 22.02 -6.56 0.21
CA ILE A 366 21.89 -7.65 1.20
C ILE A 366 20.40 -7.96 1.44
N TYR A 367 19.56 -6.94 1.65
CA TYR A 367 18.13 -7.16 1.85
C TYR A 367 17.47 -7.81 0.63
N ALA A 368 17.69 -7.26 -0.57
CA ALA A 368 17.09 -7.79 -1.79
C ALA A 368 17.55 -9.23 -2.08
N GLY A 369 18.83 -9.52 -1.90
CA GLY A 369 19.40 -10.86 -2.04
C GLY A 369 18.81 -11.82 -1.00
N ALA A 370 18.75 -11.43 0.27
CA ALA A 370 18.16 -12.23 1.33
C ALA A 370 16.65 -12.48 1.09
N PHE A 371 15.92 -11.47 0.62
CA PHE A 371 14.50 -11.60 0.26
C PHE A 371 14.29 -12.65 -0.84
N VAL A 372 15.05 -12.58 -1.92
CA VAL A 372 14.93 -13.54 -3.04
C VAL A 372 15.34 -14.94 -2.60
N ILE A 373 16.48 -15.08 -1.90
CA ILE A 373 16.97 -16.39 -1.42
C ILE A 373 15.96 -17.00 -0.46
N ALA A 374 15.48 -16.26 0.54
CA ALA A 374 14.50 -16.75 1.50
C ALA A 374 13.17 -17.13 0.83
N SER A 375 12.74 -16.38 -0.20
CA SER A 375 11.55 -16.71 -0.98
C SER A 375 11.70 -18.03 -1.74
N LEU A 376 12.88 -18.30 -2.31
CA LEU A 376 13.17 -19.55 -3.03
C LEU A 376 13.33 -20.73 -2.06
N VAL A 377 14.08 -20.55 -0.99
CA VAL A 377 14.27 -21.59 0.05
C VAL A 377 12.93 -21.97 0.68
N GLY A 378 12.09 -21.00 0.96
CA GLY A 378 10.78 -21.27 1.54
C GLY A 378 9.88 -22.15 0.67
N VAL A 379 10.02 -22.12 -0.66
CA VAL A 379 9.29 -23.01 -1.58
C VAL A 379 9.75 -24.47 -1.46
N VAL A 380 10.99 -24.69 -1.06
CA VAL A 380 11.56 -26.05 -0.94
C VAL A 380 11.22 -26.68 0.43
N VAL A 381 10.98 -25.83 1.44
CA VAL A 381 10.77 -26.27 2.84
C VAL A 381 9.28 -26.38 3.21
N THR A 382 8.39 -25.78 2.40
CA THR A 382 6.92 -25.88 2.57
C THR A 382 6.30 -26.85 1.57
#